data_f22916ee2874cae35fc1c85a2094a076
#
_entry.id   f22916ee2874cae35fc1c85a2094a076
#
_cell.length_a   1.000
_cell.length_b   1.000
_cell.length_c   1.000
_cell.angle_alpha   90.00
_cell.angle_beta   90.00
_cell.angle_gamma   90.00
#
_symmetry.space_group_name_H-M   'P 1'
#
loop_
_entity.id
_entity.type
_entity.pdbx_description
1 polymer ?
#
loop_
_entity_poly.entity_id
_entity_poly.type
_entity_poly.pdbx_seq_one_letter_code
_entity_poly.pdbx_strand_id
1 'polypeptide(L)'
;MKIRNYFLGLLFLPLLFIGETNAQQDAQQDAQYTQYMFNTISVNPAYAGSRGQLSAAALYRAQWVGLEGAPTSQTVNIHSPIRNSKLGYGISVVNDEIGDGTVQETYFDGVLSYTIEVARDAKLSFGVKAGLNVLNLDFNRLRNFDAEPVNVDNIENRISPNVGLGFYYHTNKFYAGLSAPNLLQTEHFDNSATDANSLQFLSQERINFYLITGYVFDLNGNLKFKPALLTKMVGGAPLQVDLSANFMFNDKFTFGAAYRWDAAVSAMAGFQISDQLMLGLAYDRETTALGGTRFNDGSFEVFLRYELVKSFQRLVSPRFF
;
A
#
# COMPACT_ATOMS: atom_id res chain seq x y z
N MET A 1 1.43 47.15 -16.15
CA MET A 1 2.70 46.82 -15.48
C MET A 1 2.72 45.34 -15.20
N LYS A 2 3.60 44.58 -15.86
CA LYS A 2 3.68 43.11 -15.86
C LYS A 2 4.36 42.65 -14.59
N ILE A 3 3.71 41.87 -13.75
CA ILE A 3 4.35 41.08 -12.71
C ILE A 3 4.43 39.64 -13.25
N ARG A 4 5.65 39.27 -13.57
CA ARG A 4 6.04 38.05 -14.26
C ARG A 4 6.38 36.98 -13.20
N ASN A 5 5.78 35.81 -13.37
CA ASN A 5 5.98 34.56 -12.65
C ASN A 5 7.44 34.27 -12.29
N TYR A 6 7.71 34.15 -10.98
CA TYR A 6 8.89 33.46 -10.44
C TYR A 6 8.43 32.57 -9.27
N PHE A 7 7.84 31.42 -9.61
CA PHE A 7 7.65 30.33 -8.65
C PHE A 7 7.74 28.98 -9.37
N LEU A 8 8.93 28.76 -9.97
CA LEU A 8 9.31 27.45 -10.46
C LEU A 8 10.83 27.34 -10.30
N GLY A 9 11.28 26.85 -9.17
CA GLY A 9 12.71 26.65 -9.00
C GLY A 9 13.17 26.30 -7.60
N LEU A 10 12.42 25.51 -6.85
CA LEU A 10 12.94 25.03 -5.56
C LEU A 10 12.22 23.73 -5.17
N LEU A 11 12.63 22.60 -5.78
CA LEU A 11 12.37 21.26 -5.23
C LEU A 11 13.06 20.19 -6.08
N PHE A 12 14.39 20.29 -6.17
CA PHE A 12 15.22 19.14 -6.56
C PHE A 12 16.54 19.25 -5.82
N LEU A 13 16.54 18.81 -4.59
CA LEU A 13 17.78 18.44 -3.90
C LEU A 13 17.84 16.90 -3.95
N PRO A 14 18.70 16.30 -4.77
CA PRO A 14 18.94 14.87 -4.70
C PRO A 14 19.83 14.62 -3.48
N LEU A 15 19.25 14.11 -2.40
CA LEU A 15 19.99 13.45 -1.35
C LEU A 15 20.50 12.10 -1.90
N LEU A 16 21.65 12.16 -2.51
CA LEU A 16 22.46 10.99 -2.81
C LEU A 16 23.01 10.43 -1.49
N PHE A 17 22.25 9.54 -0.85
CA PHE A 17 22.81 8.60 0.12
C PHE A 17 23.17 7.32 -0.63
N ILE A 18 24.46 7.20 -0.93
CA ILE A 18 25.09 5.94 -1.32
C ILE A 18 25.28 5.16 -0.01
N GLY A 19 24.37 4.28 0.30
CA GLY A 19 24.45 3.35 1.42
C GLY A 19 24.49 1.92 0.90
N GLU A 20 25.40 1.14 1.41
CA GLU A 20 25.84 -0.17 0.94
C GLU A 20 24.76 -1.27 0.96
N THR A 21 24.97 -2.28 0.15
CA THR A 21 24.13 -3.34 -0.43
C THR A 21 23.56 -4.42 0.50
N ASN A 22 23.44 -4.21 1.80
CA ASN A 22 22.86 -5.17 2.74
C ASN A 22 21.38 -4.90 3.08
N ALA A 23 20.78 -3.87 2.48
CA ALA A 23 19.45 -3.36 2.85
C ALA A 23 18.28 -4.04 2.12
N GLN A 24 18.52 -4.97 1.20
CA GLN A 24 17.48 -5.53 0.34
C GLN A 24 16.57 -6.52 1.06
N GLN A 25 17.02 -7.10 2.18
CA GLN A 25 16.28 -8.08 2.96
C GLN A 25 15.28 -7.45 3.94
N ASP A 26 15.55 -6.24 4.41
CA ASP A 26 14.72 -5.56 5.43
C ASP A 26 13.56 -4.71 4.84
N ALA A 27 13.56 -4.47 3.52
CA ALA A 27 12.55 -3.61 2.87
C ALA A 27 11.19 -4.27 2.65
N GLN A 28 11.08 -5.58 2.89
CA GLN A 28 9.93 -6.39 2.51
C GLN A 28 8.96 -6.70 3.67
N GLN A 29 9.04 -5.99 4.77
CA GLN A 29 8.22 -6.23 5.97
C GLN A 29 6.74 -5.87 5.82
N ASP A 30 6.35 -5.05 4.83
CA ASP A 30 4.96 -4.70 4.59
C ASP A 30 4.49 -5.22 3.24
N ALA A 31 3.23 -5.64 3.17
CA ALA A 31 2.56 -6.01 1.93
C ALA A 31 2.70 -4.93 0.85
N GLN A 32 3.19 -5.31 -0.32
CA GLN A 32 3.35 -4.40 -1.46
C GLN A 32 2.15 -4.55 -2.40
N TYR A 33 1.61 -3.41 -2.87
CA TYR A 33 0.49 -3.39 -3.80
C TYR A 33 0.86 -2.65 -5.08
N THR A 34 0.49 -3.22 -6.23
CA THR A 34 0.61 -2.54 -7.53
C THR A 34 -0.52 -1.55 -7.71
N GLN A 35 -1.71 -1.93 -7.28
CA GLN A 35 -2.91 -1.10 -7.35
C GLN A 35 -3.15 -0.30 -6.05
N TYR A 36 -2.07 0.26 -5.43
CA TYR A 36 -2.16 1.04 -4.18
C TYR A 36 -3.17 2.18 -4.26
N MET A 37 -3.39 2.74 -5.47
CA MET A 37 -4.36 3.81 -5.70
C MET A 37 -5.80 3.36 -5.44
N PHE A 38 -6.11 2.07 -5.52
CA PHE A 38 -7.42 1.53 -5.18
C PHE A 38 -7.51 1.10 -3.71
N ASN A 39 -6.37 0.89 -3.05
CA ASN A 39 -6.23 0.49 -1.65
C ASN A 39 -5.52 1.58 -0.81
N THR A 40 -5.78 2.84 -1.08
CA THR A 40 -5.08 3.98 -0.46
C THR A 40 -5.24 4.03 1.07
N ILE A 41 -6.34 3.51 1.63
CA ILE A 41 -6.56 3.49 3.08
C ILE A 41 -5.52 2.64 3.83
N SER A 42 -4.99 1.59 3.21
CA SER A 42 -3.95 0.75 3.83
C SER A 42 -2.61 1.48 3.97
N VAL A 43 -2.33 2.44 3.09
CA VAL A 43 -1.09 3.24 3.15
C VAL A 43 -1.28 4.60 3.80
N ASN A 44 -2.50 5.17 3.81
CA ASN A 44 -2.76 6.50 4.37
C ASN A 44 -4.10 6.57 5.11
N PRO A 45 -4.12 6.66 6.44
CA PRO A 45 -5.34 6.72 7.22
C PRO A 45 -6.20 7.98 6.94
N ALA A 46 -5.60 9.08 6.48
CA ALA A 46 -6.33 10.30 6.14
C ALA A 46 -7.25 10.14 4.91
N TYR A 47 -7.11 9.02 4.17
CA TYR A 47 -7.98 8.72 3.03
C TYR A 47 -9.38 8.27 3.44
N ALA A 48 -9.59 7.81 4.69
CA ALA A 48 -10.90 7.32 5.15
C ALA A 48 -12.00 8.36 4.93
N GLY A 49 -13.14 7.94 4.34
CA GLY A 49 -14.27 8.84 4.04
C GLY A 49 -14.08 9.79 2.85
N SER A 50 -12.88 9.87 2.24
CA SER A 50 -12.59 10.81 1.13
C SER A 50 -13.40 10.53 -0.14
N ARG A 51 -13.99 9.33 -0.27
CA ARG A 51 -14.86 8.93 -1.38
C ARG A 51 -16.25 9.58 -1.31
N GLY A 52 -16.62 10.17 -0.16
CA GLY A 52 -17.93 10.79 0.04
C GLY A 52 -19.09 9.81 0.26
N GLN A 53 -18.84 8.51 0.23
CA GLN A 53 -19.80 7.42 0.38
C GLN A 53 -19.15 6.20 1.04
N LEU A 54 -19.97 5.23 1.46
CA LEU A 54 -19.45 3.95 1.94
C LEU A 54 -18.75 3.24 0.78
N SER A 55 -17.51 2.88 1.00
CA SER A 55 -16.66 2.13 0.08
C SER A 55 -16.09 0.92 0.80
N ALA A 56 -16.28 -0.27 0.22
CA ALA A 56 -15.68 -1.52 0.65
C ALA A 56 -14.79 -2.04 -0.47
N ALA A 57 -13.61 -2.53 -0.13
CA ALA A 57 -12.68 -3.08 -1.11
C ALA A 57 -12.04 -4.36 -0.60
N ALA A 58 -11.78 -5.27 -1.51
CA ALA A 58 -11.01 -6.48 -1.28
C ALA A 58 -9.90 -6.57 -2.32
N LEU A 59 -8.72 -7.02 -1.91
CA LEU A 59 -7.56 -7.19 -2.77
C LEU A 59 -6.88 -8.51 -2.40
N TYR A 60 -6.53 -9.28 -3.42
CA TYR A 60 -5.70 -10.47 -3.32
C TYR A 60 -4.49 -10.31 -4.21
N ARG A 61 -3.30 -10.57 -3.67
CA ARG A 61 -2.04 -10.53 -4.38
C ARG A 61 -1.28 -11.83 -4.15
N ALA A 62 -0.85 -12.47 -5.23
CA ALA A 62 0.11 -13.57 -5.22
C ALA A 62 1.40 -13.07 -5.87
N GLN A 63 2.48 -13.04 -5.12
CA GLN A 63 3.79 -12.60 -5.61
C GLN A 63 4.57 -13.80 -6.12
N TRP A 64 5.43 -13.59 -7.12
CA TRP A 64 6.41 -14.55 -7.65
C TRP A 64 5.83 -15.96 -7.86
N VAL A 65 4.68 -16.02 -8.53
CA VAL A 65 3.97 -17.27 -8.80
C VAL A 65 4.90 -18.28 -9.45
N GLY A 66 4.87 -19.52 -8.95
CA GLY A 66 5.77 -20.61 -9.35
C GLY A 66 6.95 -20.83 -8.39
N LEU A 67 7.26 -19.88 -7.50
CA LEU A 67 8.21 -20.10 -6.41
C LEU A 67 7.50 -20.73 -5.21
N GLU A 68 8.06 -21.81 -4.67
CA GLU A 68 7.57 -22.42 -3.43
C GLU A 68 7.76 -21.44 -2.26
N GLY A 69 6.72 -21.25 -1.46
CA GLY A 69 6.74 -20.31 -0.33
C GLY A 69 6.66 -18.83 -0.70
N ALA A 70 6.29 -18.52 -1.95
CA ALA A 70 6.14 -17.14 -2.40
C ALA A 70 5.05 -16.38 -1.61
N PRO A 71 5.21 -15.06 -1.38
CA PRO A 71 4.28 -14.29 -0.56
C PRO A 71 2.88 -14.19 -1.17
N THR A 72 1.86 -14.26 -0.31
CA THR A 72 0.49 -13.92 -0.64
C THR A 72 -0.06 -12.90 0.35
N SER A 73 -0.77 -11.90 -0.17
CA SER A 73 -1.38 -10.84 0.63
C SER A 73 -2.87 -10.73 0.34
N GLN A 74 -3.66 -10.63 1.38
CA GLN A 74 -5.11 -10.46 1.32
C GLN A 74 -5.48 -9.21 2.11
N THR A 75 -6.25 -8.33 1.49
CA THR A 75 -6.71 -7.10 2.15
C THR A 75 -8.20 -6.96 1.99
N VAL A 76 -8.88 -6.64 3.08
CA VAL A 76 -10.27 -6.20 3.07
C VAL A 76 -10.36 -4.91 3.86
N ASN A 77 -10.97 -3.89 3.27
CA ASN A 77 -11.21 -2.64 3.96
C ASN A 77 -12.62 -2.09 3.68
N ILE A 78 -13.11 -1.33 4.62
CA ILE A 78 -14.36 -0.58 4.51
C ILE A 78 -14.19 0.79 5.15
N HIS A 79 -14.64 1.83 4.47
CA HIS A 79 -14.60 3.19 5.02
C HIS A 79 -15.77 4.02 4.54
N SER A 80 -16.13 5.03 5.34
CA SER A 80 -17.24 5.93 5.03
C SER A 80 -17.05 7.29 5.70
N PRO A 81 -17.54 8.39 5.11
CA PRO A 81 -17.73 9.62 5.85
C PRO A 81 -18.87 9.46 6.85
N ILE A 82 -18.77 10.12 8.00
CA ILE A 82 -19.89 10.26 8.94
C ILE A 82 -20.79 11.38 8.41
N ARG A 83 -22.07 11.05 8.25
CA ARG A 83 -23.06 12.00 7.71
C ARG A 83 -23.14 13.27 8.55
N ASN A 84 -23.18 14.44 7.87
CA ASN A 84 -23.24 15.78 8.48
C ASN A 84 -22.07 16.08 9.44
N SER A 85 -20.93 15.46 9.21
CA SER A 85 -19.71 15.63 9.99
C SER A 85 -18.52 15.82 9.06
N LYS A 86 -17.43 16.32 9.63
CA LYS A 86 -16.11 16.39 8.98
C LYS A 86 -15.29 15.12 9.19
N LEU A 87 -15.88 14.12 9.88
CA LEU A 87 -15.22 12.89 10.23
C LEU A 87 -15.45 11.79 9.17
N GLY A 88 -14.45 10.97 8.97
CA GLY A 88 -14.51 9.71 8.27
C GLY A 88 -14.00 8.59 9.18
N TYR A 89 -14.46 7.39 8.96
CA TYR A 89 -13.99 6.20 9.66
C TYR A 89 -13.70 5.06 8.69
N GLY A 90 -12.93 4.10 9.13
CA GLY A 90 -12.65 2.90 8.35
C GLY A 90 -12.11 1.78 9.22
N ILE A 91 -12.19 0.57 8.66
CA ILE A 91 -11.59 -0.64 9.20
C ILE A 91 -10.84 -1.30 8.06
N SER A 92 -9.66 -1.81 8.35
CA SER A 92 -8.84 -2.59 7.40
C SER A 92 -8.36 -3.87 8.09
N VAL A 93 -8.39 -4.96 7.33
CA VAL A 93 -7.77 -6.24 7.72
C VAL A 93 -6.83 -6.62 6.60
N VAL A 94 -5.57 -6.87 6.94
CA VAL A 94 -4.56 -7.36 6.01
C VAL A 94 -4.03 -8.67 6.57
N ASN A 95 -4.01 -9.72 5.74
CA ASN A 95 -3.34 -10.97 6.05
C ASN A 95 -2.22 -11.17 5.04
N ASP A 96 -1.01 -11.33 5.55
CA ASP A 96 0.20 -11.54 4.77
C ASP A 96 0.81 -12.89 5.16
N GLU A 97 1.17 -13.69 4.15
CA GLU A 97 1.68 -15.04 4.36
C GLU A 97 2.92 -15.24 3.49
N ILE A 98 3.98 -15.78 4.09
CA ILE A 98 5.26 -16.09 3.44
C ILE A 98 5.71 -17.49 3.86
N GLY A 99 6.32 -18.25 2.94
CA GLY A 99 6.89 -19.57 3.24
C GLY A 99 5.82 -20.63 3.45
N ASP A 100 4.73 -20.66 2.64
CA ASP A 100 3.62 -21.60 2.76
C ASP A 100 3.03 -21.65 4.19
N GLY A 101 2.88 -20.47 4.82
CA GLY A 101 2.38 -20.32 6.19
C GLY A 101 3.45 -20.48 7.27
N THR A 102 4.74 -20.45 6.92
CA THR A 102 5.82 -20.37 7.90
C THR A 102 5.76 -19.06 8.67
N VAL A 103 5.52 -17.94 7.98
CA VAL A 103 5.28 -16.61 8.57
C VAL A 103 3.90 -16.17 8.16
N GLN A 104 3.05 -15.86 9.14
CA GLN A 104 1.73 -15.26 8.93
C GLN A 104 1.59 -14.02 9.79
N GLU A 105 1.25 -12.90 9.16
CA GLU A 105 0.98 -11.66 9.83
C GLU A 105 -0.44 -11.17 9.50
N THR A 106 -1.23 -10.90 10.52
CA THR A 106 -2.58 -10.36 10.35
C THR A 106 -2.69 -9.03 11.07
N TYR A 107 -2.97 -7.99 10.29
CA TYR A 107 -3.18 -6.63 10.79
C TYR A 107 -4.66 -6.31 10.87
N PHE A 108 -5.10 -5.80 12.01
CA PHE A 108 -6.46 -5.31 12.26
C PHE A 108 -6.36 -3.82 12.59
N ASP A 109 -6.83 -2.97 11.70
CA ASP A 109 -6.71 -1.53 11.80
C ASP A 109 -8.06 -0.83 11.88
N GLY A 110 -8.21 0.05 12.87
CA GLY A 110 -9.27 1.05 12.95
C GLY A 110 -8.73 2.43 12.56
N VAL A 111 -9.46 3.15 11.72
CA VAL A 111 -9.04 4.42 11.14
C VAL A 111 -10.08 5.50 11.40
N LEU A 112 -9.62 6.68 11.81
CA LEU A 112 -10.43 7.90 11.90
C LEU A 112 -9.76 9.02 11.11
N SER A 113 -10.55 9.78 10.36
CA SER A 113 -10.07 10.96 9.63
C SER A 113 -10.92 12.21 9.97
N TYR A 114 -10.29 13.37 9.88
CA TYR A 114 -10.95 14.67 10.00
C TYR A 114 -10.61 15.50 8.77
N THR A 115 -11.64 15.94 8.03
CA THR A 115 -11.49 16.64 6.75
C THR A 115 -11.94 18.10 6.88
N ILE A 116 -11.07 19.02 6.48
CA ILE A 116 -11.38 20.45 6.38
C ILE A 116 -11.40 20.90 4.92
N GLU A 117 -12.28 21.82 4.60
CA GLU A 117 -12.30 22.51 3.31
C GLU A 117 -11.33 23.69 3.40
N VAL A 118 -10.24 23.62 2.62
CA VAL A 118 -9.21 24.69 2.59
C VAL A 118 -9.41 25.66 1.44
N ALA A 119 -10.16 25.25 0.41
CA ALA A 119 -10.65 26.10 -0.67
C ALA A 119 -11.95 25.49 -1.25
N ARG A 120 -12.60 26.20 -2.19
CA ARG A 120 -13.90 25.82 -2.79
C ARG A 120 -13.92 24.35 -3.30
N ASP A 121 -12.82 23.88 -3.90
CA ASP A 121 -12.70 22.52 -4.49
C ASP A 121 -11.52 21.74 -3.88
N ALA A 122 -11.00 22.18 -2.72
CA ALA A 122 -9.83 21.59 -2.09
C ALA A 122 -10.10 21.21 -0.64
N LYS A 123 -9.74 19.99 -0.29
CA LYS A 123 -9.91 19.40 1.03
C LYS A 123 -8.57 18.90 1.56
N LEU A 124 -8.37 19.10 2.86
CA LEU A 124 -7.24 18.54 3.60
C LEU A 124 -7.79 17.65 4.70
N SER A 125 -7.36 16.40 4.71
CA SER A 125 -7.74 15.41 5.72
C SER A 125 -6.54 15.07 6.58
N PHE A 126 -6.78 14.92 7.87
CA PHE A 126 -5.87 14.37 8.87
C PHE A 126 -6.40 13.00 9.26
N GLY A 127 -5.55 12.00 9.35
CA GLY A 127 -5.96 10.65 9.70
C GLY A 127 -5.12 10.08 10.82
N VAL A 128 -5.77 9.31 11.68
CA VAL A 128 -5.12 8.49 12.70
C VAL A 128 -5.54 7.05 12.51
N LYS A 129 -4.62 6.14 12.75
CA LYS A 129 -4.81 4.70 12.73
C LYS A 129 -4.42 4.13 14.09
N ALA A 130 -5.22 3.20 14.60
CA ALA A 130 -4.85 2.34 15.71
C ALA A 130 -5.17 0.91 15.32
N GLY A 131 -4.25 0.00 15.56
CA GLY A 131 -4.37 -1.38 15.14
C GLY A 131 -3.57 -2.34 15.99
N LEU A 132 -3.74 -3.62 15.65
CA LEU A 132 -3.04 -4.75 16.23
C LEU A 132 -2.46 -5.60 15.10
N ASN A 133 -1.21 -5.99 15.23
CA ASN A 133 -0.58 -7.03 14.41
C ASN A 133 -0.55 -8.33 15.21
N VAL A 134 -0.96 -9.43 14.57
CA VAL A 134 -0.88 -10.79 15.11
C VAL A 134 0.11 -11.58 14.26
N LEU A 135 1.27 -11.89 14.84
CA LEU A 135 2.33 -12.66 14.20
C LEU A 135 2.25 -14.13 14.64
N ASN A 136 2.25 -15.02 13.66
CA ASN A 136 2.49 -16.46 13.83
C ASN A 136 3.72 -16.86 13.02
N LEU A 137 4.60 -17.68 13.63
CA LEU A 137 5.80 -18.17 12.99
C LEU A 137 6.01 -19.65 13.35
N ASP A 138 5.92 -20.50 12.34
CA ASP A 138 6.05 -21.97 12.47
C ASP A 138 7.44 -22.41 11.99
N PHE A 139 8.37 -22.54 12.93
CA PHE A 139 9.74 -22.99 12.64
C PHE A 139 9.82 -24.43 12.12
N ASN A 140 8.82 -25.26 12.38
CA ASN A 140 8.79 -26.65 11.87
C ASN A 140 8.61 -26.73 10.35
N ARG A 141 8.12 -25.65 9.72
CA ARG A 141 7.97 -25.54 8.26
C ARG A 141 9.25 -25.08 7.56
N LEU A 142 10.23 -24.55 8.31
CA LEU A 142 11.54 -24.21 7.77
C LEU A 142 12.27 -25.48 7.36
N ARG A 143 12.46 -25.69 6.07
CA ARG A 143 13.28 -26.78 5.53
C ARG A 143 14.75 -26.36 5.64
N ASN A 144 15.46 -26.87 6.64
CA ASN A 144 16.90 -26.76 6.69
C ASN A 144 17.52 -27.74 5.70
N PHE A 145 18.39 -27.25 4.82
CA PHE A 145 19.19 -28.11 3.94
C PHE A 145 20.18 -28.99 4.70
N ASP A 146 20.59 -28.56 5.89
CA ASP A 146 21.43 -29.33 6.81
C ASP A 146 20.50 -29.93 7.89
N ALA A 147 20.32 -31.22 7.87
CA ALA A 147 19.35 -32.04 8.58
C ALA A 147 19.38 -31.99 10.14
N GLU A 148 19.80 -30.89 10.74
CA GLU A 148 19.69 -30.69 12.18
C GLU A 148 18.35 -30.04 12.54
N PRO A 149 17.56 -30.63 13.46
CA PRO A 149 16.32 -30.02 13.90
C PRO A 149 16.59 -28.66 14.54
N VAL A 150 15.97 -27.60 14.03
CA VAL A 150 15.97 -26.29 14.69
C VAL A 150 15.11 -26.45 15.95
N ASN A 151 15.77 -26.48 17.08
CA ASN A 151 15.10 -26.63 18.38
C ASN A 151 14.67 -25.24 18.88
N VAL A 152 13.77 -24.57 18.14
CA VAL A 152 13.20 -23.27 18.46
C VAL A 152 11.70 -23.42 18.58
N ASP A 153 11.11 -22.88 19.64
CA ASP A 153 9.66 -22.90 19.83
C ASP A 153 8.95 -22.00 18.81
N ASN A 154 7.82 -22.46 18.30
CA ASN A 154 6.97 -21.67 17.43
C ASN A 154 6.47 -20.41 18.14
N ILE A 155 6.32 -19.31 17.38
CA ILE A 155 5.65 -18.12 17.86
C ILE A 155 4.17 -18.21 17.48
N GLU A 156 3.30 -18.21 18.47
CA GLU A 156 1.86 -18.31 18.25
C GLU A 156 1.15 -17.07 18.80
N ASN A 157 0.35 -16.43 17.92
CA ASN A 157 -0.52 -15.32 18.30
C ASN A 157 0.18 -14.18 19.06
N ARG A 158 1.39 -13.81 18.64
CA ARG A 158 2.07 -12.66 19.22
C ARG A 158 1.41 -11.37 18.78
N ILE A 159 0.78 -10.68 19.73
CA ILE A 159 0.04 -9.45 19.47
C ILE A 159 0.94 -8.25 19.70
N SER A 160 0.99 -7.35 18.72
CA SER A 160 1.73 -6.09 18.78
C SER A 160 0.78 -4.93 18.41
N PRO A 161 0.59 -3.95 19.30
CA PRO A 161 -0.20 -2.76 18.95
C PRO A 161 0.61 -1.85 18.04
N ASN A 162 -0.09 -1.16 17.13
CA ASN A 162 0.52 -0.13 16.30
C ASN A 162 -0.41 1.09 16.16
N VAL A 163 0.18 2.24 15.88
CA VAL A 163 -0.54 3.49 15.60
C VAL A 163 0.03 4.12 14.34
N GLY A 164 -0.78 4.87 13.61
CA GLY A 164 -0.37 5.54 12.39
C GLY A 164 -1.00 6.90 12.23
N LEU A 165 -0.34 7.74 11.43
CA LEU A 165 -0.78 9.09 11.11
C LEU A 165 -0.73 9.33 9.61
N GLY A 166 -1.57 10.24 9.12
CA GLY A 166 -1.56 10.65 7.73
C GLY A 166 -2.16 12.02 7.48
N PHE A 167 -1.74 12.57 6.36
CA PHE A 167 -2.27 13.79 5.77
C PHE A 167 -2.66 13.48 4.33
N TYR A 168 -3.81 13.98 3.89
CA TYR A 168 -4.27 13.78 2.53
C TYR A 168 -4.95 15.04 2.01
N TYR A 169 -4.27 15.72 1.09
CA TYR A 169 -4.81 16.86 0.36
C TYR A 169 -5.38 16.41 -0.97
N HIS A 170 -6.57 16.86 -1.29
CA HIS A 170 -7.15 16.55 -2.59
C HIS A 170 -8.08 17.63 -3.12
N THR A 171 -8.08 17.74 -4.43
CA THR A 171 -9.05 18.51 -5.22
C THR A 171 -9.84 17.54 -6.11
N ASN A 172 -10.63 18.07 -7.04
CA ASN A 172 -11.30 17.26 -8.03
C ASN A 172 -10.31 16.52 -8.97
N LYS A 173 -9.11 17.08 -9.22
CA LYS A 173 -8.15 16.51 -10.19
C LYS A 173 -6.81 16.13 -9.58
N PHE A 174 -6.41 16.74 -8.49
CA PHE A 174 -5.11 16.54 -7.87
C PHE A 174 -5.26 15.90 -6.50
N TYR A 175 -4.31 15.08 -6.11
CA TYR A 175 -4.15 14.65 -4.74
C TYR A 175 -2.68 14.51 -4.36
N ALA A 176 -2.40 14.73 -3.08
CA ALA A 176 -1.13 14.42 -2.46
C ALA A 176 -1.36 13.94 -1.03
N GLY A 177 -0.66 12.91 -0.62
CA GLY A 177 -0.76 12.34 0.73
C GLY A 177 0.61 12.01 1.29
N LEU A 178 0.78 12.27 2.57
CA LEU A 178 1.95 11.89 3.36
C LEU A 178 1.47 11.08 4.56
N SER A 179 2.11 9.96 4.84
CA SER A 179 1.69 9.09 5.94
C SER A 179 2.81 8.25 6.50
N ALA A 180 2.64 7.85 7.77
CA ALA A 180 3.37 6.80 8.43
C ALA A 180 2.33 5.88 9.10
N PRO A 181 1.90 4.80 8.41
CA PRO A 181 0.81 3.95 8.89
C PRO A 181 1.21 3.09 10.10
N ASN A 182 2.50 2.84 10.32
CA ASN A 182 3.04 2.08 11.44
C ASN A 182 4.18 2.89 12.08
N LEU A 183 3.92 3.45 13.27
CA LEU A 183 4.85 4.31 14.00
C LEU A 183 5.51 3.60 15.18
N LEU A 184 4.88 2.53 15.72
CA LEU A 184 5.46 1.78 16.81
C LEU A 184 6.36 0.69 16.23
N GLN A 185 7.61 0.69 16.69
CA GLN A 185 8.59 -0.34 16.37
C GLN A 185 8.44 -1.46 17.39
N THR A 186 8.07 -2.66 16.93
CA THR A 186 7.98 -3.83 17.79
C THR A 186 9.19 -4.72 17.55
N GLU A 187 9.87 -5.09 18.63
CA GLU A 187 10.92 -6.12 18.59
C GLU A 187 10.25 -7.49 18.70
N HIS A 188 10.36 -8.31 17.66
CA HIS A 188 9.70 -9.61 17.60
C HIS A 188 10.43 -10.70 18.39
N PHE A 189 11.66 -10.46 18.89
CA PHE A 189 12.45 -11.43 19.64
C PHE A 189 13.05 -10.80 20.88
N ASP A 190 12.85 -11.48 22.03
CA ASP A 190 13.39 -11.05 23.32
C ASP A 190 14.75 -11.73 23.56
N ASN A 191 15.77 -10.93 23.90
CA ASN A 191 17.14 -11.36 24.17
C ASN A 191 17.32 -12.10 25.50
N SER A 192 16.29 -12.61 26.13
CA SER A 192 16.39 -13.25 27.46
C SER A 192 16.86 -14.71 27.43
N ALA A 193 17.20 -15.28 26.29
CA ALA A 193 17.82 -16.60 26.22
C ALA A 193 19.29 -16.52 26.53
N THR A 194 19.66 -16.98 27.76
CA THR A 194 21.00 -16.97 28.35
C THR A 194 21.96 -18.03 27.76
N ASP A 195 21.54 -18.76 26.73
CA ASP A 195 22.35 -19.82 26.14
C ASP A 195 22.99 -19.38 24.82
N ALA A 196 24.32 -19.52 24.76
CA ALA A 196 25.17 -19.08 23.64
C ALA A 196 24.92 -19.75 22.28
N ASN A 197 23.94 -20.64 22.16
CA ASN A 197 23.54 -21.34 20.94
C ASN A 197 22.14 -20.95 20.43
N SER A 198 21.47 -19.98 21.04
CA SER A 198 20.19 -19.49 20.50
C SER A 198 20.45 -18.54 19.34
N LEU A 199 19.98 -18.92 18.14
CA LEU A 199 19.97 -18.06 16.99
C LEU A 199 19.13 -16.82 17.30
N GLN A 200 19.79 -15.67 17.46
CA GLN A 200 19.13 -14.38 17.63
C GLN A 200 18.59 -13.92 16.27
N PHE A 201 17.36 -14.23 15.94
CA PHE A 201 16.64 -13.54 14.87
C PHE A 201 16.00 -12.29 15.43
N LEU A 202 16.67 -11.16 15.30
CA LEU A 202 16.12 -9.84 15.60
C LEU A 202 15.37 -9.35 14.36
N SER A 203 14.07 -9.55 14.32
CA SER A 203 13.21 -8.83 13.37
C SER A 203 12.61 -7.61 14.07
N GLN A 204 13.00 -6.42 13.66
CA GLN A 204 12.46 -5.16 14.17
C GLN A 204 11.57 -4.53 13.10
N GLU A 205 10.30 -4.27 13.43
CA GLU A 205 9.47 -3.44 12.57
C GLU A 205 10.09 -2.05 12.43
N ARG A 206 10.20 -1.55 11.18
CA ARG A 206 10.73 -0.22 10.90
C ARG A 206 9.63 0.73 10.49
N ILE A 207 9.76 1.99 10.87
CA ILE A 207 8.79 3.02 10.47
C ILE A 207 8.87 3.23 8.96
N ASN A 208 7.72 3.08 8.30
CA ASN A 208 7.55 3.33 6.88
C ASN A 208 6.88 4.67 6.64
N PHE A 209 7.49 5.51 5.82
CA PHE A 209 6.89 6.75 5.34
C PHE A 209 6.44 6.61 3.90
N TYR A 210 5.22 7.04 3.62
CA TYR A 210 4.65 7.03 2.26
C TYR A 210 4.35 8.45 1.81
N LEU A 211 4.75 8.74 0.57
CA LEU A 211 4.31 9.91 -0.19
C LEU A 211 3.56 9.41 -1.42
N ILE A 212 2.31 9.82 -1.57
CA ILE A 212 1.49 9.52 -2.75
C ILE A 212 1.07 10.82 -3.41
N THR A 213 1.08 10.87 -4.73
CA THR A 213 0.55 12.01 -5.48
C THR A 213 0.06 11.58 -6.86
N GLY A 214 -0.85 12.34 -7.43
CA GLY A 214 -1.32 12.12 -8.79
C GLY A 214 -2.20 13.26 -9.28
N TYR A 215 -2.37 13.30 -10.60
CA TYR A 215 -3.17 14.30 -11.27
C TYR A 215 -4.00 13.69 -12.40
N VAL A 216 -5.22 14.13 -12.58
CA VAL A 216 -6.12 13.69 -13.66
C VAL A 216 -6.21 14.75 -14.73
N PHE A 217 -5.79 14.41 -15.94
CA PHE A 217 -5.93 15.21 -17.14
C PHE A 217 -7.14 14.71 -17.94
N ASP A 218 -8.10 15.57 -18.24
CA ASP A 218 -9.14 15.29 -19.21
C ASP A 218 -8.55 15.52 -20.61
N LEU A 219 -8.24 14.43 -21.34
CA LEU A 219 -7.68 14.52 -22.69
C LEU A 219 -8.77 14.85 -23.72
N ASN A 220 -9.96 14.25 -23.54
CA ASN A 220 -11.18 14.54 -24.30
C ASN A 220 -12.42 14.11 -23.50
N GLY A 221 -13.61 14.22 -24.06
CA GLY A 221 -14.87 13.88 -23.38
C GLY A 221 -14.98 12.43 -22.88
N ASN A 222 -14.20 11.52 -23.45
CA ASN A 222 -14.28 10.09 -23.16
C ASN A 222 -12.99 9.50 -22.59
N LEU A 223 -11.88 10.26 -22.57
CA LEU A 223 -10.56 9.77 -22.20
C LEU A 223 -9.92 10.67 -21.14
N LYS A 224 -9.56 10.07 -20.02
CA LYS A 224 -8.81 10.71 -18.96
C LYS A 224 -7.46 10.02 -18.80
N PHE A 225 -6.43 10.80 -18.47
CA PHE A 225 -5.07 10.33 -18.19
C PHE A 225 -4.69 10.68 -16.77
N LYS A 226 -4.13 9.72 -16.04
CA LYS A 226 -3.70 9.90 -14.67
C LYS A 226 -2.32 9.35 -14.44
N PRO A 227 -1.28 10.19 -14.47
CA PRO A 227 0.01 9.88 -13.86
C PRO A 227 -0.11 9.91 -12.34
N ALA A 228 0.58 8.97 -11.70
CA ALA A 228 0.67 8.92 -10.24
C ALA A 228 2.05 8.43 -9.79
N LEU A 229 2.40 8.81 -8.58
CA LEU A 229 3.65 8.48 -7.91
C LEU A 229 3.32 7.97 -6.51
N LEU A 230 3.97 6.88 -6.13
CA LEU A 230 4.11 6.45 -4.74
C LEU A 230 5.60 6.37 -4.41
N THR A 231 5.96 6.89 -3.25
CA THR A 231 7.30 6.74 -2.70
C THR A 231 7.19 6.13 -1.32
N LYS A 232 7.95 5.06 -1.05
CA LYS A 232 8.09 4.41 0.26
C LYS A 232 9.52 4.63 0.76
N MET A 233 9.65 5.16 1.96
CA MET A 233 10.92 5.37 2.64
C MET A 233 10.94 4.55 3.94
N VAL A 234 11.95 3.73 4.09
CA VAL A 234 12.19 2.90 5.28
C VAL A 234 13.61 3.17 5.76
N GLY A 235 13.80 3.36 7.07
CA GLY A 235 15.12 3.57 7.62
C GLY A 235 16.03 2.36 7.37
N GLY A 236 17.17 2.56 6.70
CA GLY A 236 18.12 1.49 6.37
C GLY A 236 17.78 0.68 5.13
N ALA A 237 16.75 1.04 4.36
CA ALA A 237 16.43 0.41 3.08
C ALA A 237 16.52 1.42 1.92
N PRO A 238 16.76 0.97 0.67
CA PRO A 238 16.70 1.83 -0.51
C PRO A 238 15.34 2.50 -0.66
N LEU A 239 15.35 3.72 -1.20
CA LEU A 239 14.12 4.43 -1.54
C LEU A 239 13.35 3.67 -2.63
N GLN A 240 12.11 3.28 -2.34
CA GLN A 240 11.21 2.72 -3.35
C GLN A 240 10.42 3.84 -4.02
N VAL A 241 10.37 3.83 -5.34
CA VAL A 241 9.65 4.80 -6.16
C VAL A 241 8.81 4.03 -7.19
N ASP A 242 7.50 4.19 -7.14
CA ASP A 242 6.55 3.60 -8.08
C ASP A 242 5.90 4.71 -8.91
N LEU A 243 6.18 4.72 -10.21
CA LEU A 243 5.56 5.61 -11.18
C LEU A 243 4.48 4.85 -11.95
N SER A 244 3.29 5.42 -12.07
CA SER A 244 2.23 4.83 -12.87
C SER A 244 1.57 5.81 -13.83
N ALA A 245 1.08 5.29 -14.95
CA ALA A 245 0.34 6.00 -15.97
C ALA A 245 -0.94 5.23 -16.26
N ASN A 246 -2.09 5.81 -15.94
CA ASN A 246 -3.38 5.17 -16.09
C ASN A 246 -4.27 5.96 -17.04
N PHE A 247 -4.97 5.27 -17.94
CA PHE A 247 -5.95 5.81 -18.86
C PHE A 247 -7.32 5.26 -18.51
N MET A 248 -8.32 6.15 -18.42
CA MET A 248 -9.71 5.75 -18.23
C MET A 248 -10.52 6.13 -19.46
N PHE A 249 -11.21 5.15 -20.03
CA PHE A 249 -12.04 5.31 -21.22
C PHE A 249 -13.53 5.13 -20.88
N ASN A 250 -14.35 6.10 -21.28
CA ASN A 250 -15.81 6.16 -21.04
C ASN A 250 -16.23 5.97 -19.58
N ASP A 251 -15.38 6.36 -18.61
CA ASP A 251 -15.59 6.14 -17.18
C ASP A 251 -15.87 4.67 -16.80
N LYS A 252 -15.45 3.72 -17.64
CA LYS A 252 -15.70 2.28 -17.47
C LYS A 252 -14.44 1.44 -17.52
N PHE A 253 -13.57 1.69 -18.48
CA PHE A 253 -12.36 0.90 -18.68
C PHE A 253 -11.15 1.69 -18.22
N THR A 254 -10.33 1.10 -17.39
CA THR A 254 -9.05 1.66 -16.98
C THR A 254 -7.94 0.73 -17.46
N PHE A 255 -6.93 1.29 -18.11
CA PHE A 255 -5.70 0.58 -18.47
C PHE A 255 -4.51 1.39 -17.96
N GLY A 256 -3.54 0.72 -17.40
CA GLY A 256 -2.38 1.37 -16.84
C GLY A 256 -1.12 0.53 -16.97
N ALA A 257 -0.01 1.23 -16.86
CA ALA A 257 1.30 0.65 -16.66
C ALA A 257 1.97 1.32 -15.46
N ALA A 258 2.80 0.57 -14.75
CA ALA A 258 3.61 1.11 -13.68
C ALA A 258 5.04 0.61 -13.79
N TYR A 259 5.96 1.41 -13.27
CA TYR A 259 7.36 1.06 -13.13
C TYR A 259 7.79 1.32 -11.69
N ARG A 260 8.19 0.26 -11.01
CA ARG A 260 8.83 0.31 -9.71
C ARG A 260 10.33 0.32 -9.95
N TRP A 261 10.97 1.40 -9.52
CA TRP A 261 12.41 1.61 -9.74
C TRP A 261 13.21 0.41 -9.24
N ASP A 262 14.05 -0.13 -10.12
CA ASP A 262 14.92 -1.29 -9.89
C ASP A 262 14.22 -2.54 -9.33
N ALA A 263 12.91 -2.68 -9.53
CA ALA A 263 12.16 -3.82 -9.00
C ALA A 263 11.24 -4.48 -10.02
N ALA A 264 10.28 -3.75 -10.63
CA ALA A 264 9.28 -4.38 -11.48
C ALA A 264 8.69 -3.43 -12.53
N VAL A 265 8.17 -4.03 -13.62
CA VAL A 265 7.26 -3.39 -14.56
C VAL A 265 5.90 -4.04 -14.43
N SER A 266 4.84 -3.23 -14.41
CA SER A 266 3.47 -3.70 -14.17
C SER A 266 2.53 -3.27 -15.28
N ALA A 267 1.56 -4.12 -15.58
CA ALA A 267 0.39 -3.81 -16.40
C ALA A 267 -0.87 -3.91 -15.54
N MET A 268 -1.80 -2.98 -15.72
CA MET A 268 -3.04 -2.91 -14.95
C MET A 268 -4.23 -2.76 -15.86
N ALA A 269 -5.34 -3.41 -15.52
CA ALA A 269 -6.63 -3.26 -16.17
C ALA A 269 -7.73 -3.14 -15.11
N GLY A 270 -8.72 -2.28 -15.36
CA GLY A 270 -9.86 -2.10 -14.48
C GLY A 270 -11.15 -1.97 -15.27
N PHE A 271 -12.21 -2.50 -14.72
CA PHE A 271 -13.53 -2.47 -15.34
C PHE A 271 -14.62 -2.11 -14.31
N GLN A 272 -15.36 -1.03 -14.60
CA GLN A 272 -16.54 -0.65 -13.84
C GLN A 272 -17.72 -1.51 -14.31
N ILE A 273 -18.01 -2.59 -13.55
CA ILE A 273 -19.06 -3.57 -13.89
C ILE A 273 -20.44 -2.93 -13.78
N SER A 274 -20.65 -2.14 -12.72
CA SER A 274 -21.87 -1.37 -12.49
C SER A 274 -21.51 -0.02 -11.84
N ASP A 275 -22.47 0.86 -11.60
CA ASP A 275 -22.22 2.13 -10.90
C ASP A 275 -21.62 1.92 -9.48
N GLN A 276 -21.79 0.72 -8.92
CA GLN A 276 -21.37 0.37 -7.57
C GLN A 276 -20.15 -0.54 -7.53
N LEU A 277 -19.91 -1.36 -8.57
CA LEU A 277 -18.94 -2.44 -8.53
C LEU A 277 -17.84 -2.24 -9.57
N MET A 278 -16.59 -2.25 -9.12
CA MET A 278 -15.39 -2.19 -9.95
C MET A 278 -14.50 -3.42 -9.71
N LEU A 279 -13.98 -3.99 -10.77
CA LEU A 279 -12.97 -5.04 -10.77
C LEU A 279 -11.66 -4.46 -11.33
N GLY A 280 -10.54 -4.77 -10.70
CA GLY A 280 -9.19 -4.44 -11.17
C GLY A 280 -8.31 -5.69 -11.18
N LEU A 281 -7.42 -5.73 -12.15
CA LEU A 281 -6.40 -6.76 -12.32
C LEU A 281 -5.04 -6.10 -12.51
N ALA A 282 -3.99 -6.68 -11.97
CA ALA A 282 -2.62 -6.27 -12.28
C ALA A 282 -1.72 -7.49 -12.41
N TYR A 283 -0.70 -7.31 -13.23
CA TYR A 283 0.39 -8.26 -13.43
C TYR A 283 1.71 -7.51 -13.33
N ASP A 284 2.63 -8.02 -12.51
CA ASP A 284 3.96 -7.48 -12.35
C ASP A 284 5.00 -8.47 -12.86
N ARG A 285 5.97 -7.98 -13.61
CA ARG A 285 7.17 -8.71 -13.97
C ARG A 285 8.37 -8.07 -13.30
N GLU A 286 9.06 -8.86 -12.48
CA GLU A 286 10.28 -8.43 -11.83
C GLU A 286 11.38 -8.13 -12.86
N THR A 287 12.10 -7.01 -12.66
CA THR A 287 13.26 -6.62 -13.49
C THR A 287 14.58 -6.98 -12.84
N THR A 288 14.55 -7.48 -11.62
CA THR A 288 15.72 -7.97 -10.86
C THR A 288 16.15 -9.37 -11.31
N ALA A 289 17.25 -9.88 -10.76
CA ALA A 289 17.71 -11.25 -11.03
C ALA A 289 16.62 -12.32 -10.74
N LEU A 290 15.75 -12.07 -9.76
CA LEU A 290 14.61 -12.94 -9.42
C LEU A 290 13.63 -13.11 -10.59
N GLY A 291 13.39 -12.04 -11.37
CA GLY A 291 12.52 -12.08 -12.55
C GLY A 291 13.09 -12.91 -13.71
N GLY A 292 14.39 -13.18 -13.71
CA GLY A 292 15.07 -14.03 -14.72
C GLY A 292 15.07 -15.52 -14.36
N THR A 293 14.58 -15.92 -13.19
CA THR A 293 14.54 -17.32 -12.76
C THR A 293 13.44 -18.09 -13.50
N ARG A 294 13.64 -19.42 -13.68
CA ARG A 294 12.67 -20.29 -14.37
C ARG A 294 11.37 -20.51 -13.58
N PHE A 295 11.38 -20.16 -12.31
CA PHE A 295 10.30 -20.48 -11.38
C PHE A 295 9.47 -19.26 -11.00
N ASN A 296 9.76 -18.08 -11.55
CA ASN A 296 9.01 -16.86 -11.28
C ASN A 296 8.20 -16.44 -12.51
N ASP A 297 6.90 -16.75 -12.50
CA ASP A 297 5.96 -16.38 -13.55
C ASP A 297 5.40 -14.95 -13.37
N GLY A 298 5.95 -14.18 -12.43
CA GLY A 298 5.52 -12.84 -12.08
C GLY A 298 4.55 -12.81 -10.91
N SER A 299 3.99 -11.64 -10.65
CA SER A 299 3.03 -11.42 -9.55
C SER A 299 1.68 -11.00 -10.11
N PHE A 300 0.60 -11.50 -9.51
CA PHE A 300 -0.77 -11.21 -9.91
C PHE A 300 -1.52 -10.53 -8.77
N GLU A 301 -2.36 -9.56 -9.13
CA GLU A 301 -3.20 -8.85 -8.19
C GLU A 301 -4.62 -8.72 -8.72
N VAL A 302 -5.59 -9.05 -7.89
CA VAL A 302 -7.02 -8.90 -8.17
C VAL A 302 -7.62 -7.97 -7.13
N PHE A 303 -8.36 -6.98 -7.58
CA PHE A 303 -9.00 -5.98 -6.75
C PHE A 303 -10.49 -5.88 -7.05
N LEU A 304 -11.30 -5.84 -6.01
CA LEU A 304 -12.75 -5.63 -6.09
C LEU A 304 -13.14 -4.47 -5.17
N ARG A 305 -13.92 -3.52 -5.71
CA ARG A 305 -14.47 -2.41 -4.91
C ARG A 305 -15.95 -2.28 -5.10
N TYR A 306 -16.65 -2.18 -4.00
CA TYR A 306 -18.07 -1.89 -3.93
C TYR A 306 -18.31 -0.54 -3.26
N GLU A 307 -19.13 0.31 -3.89
CA GLU A 307 -19.51 1.62 -3.37
C GLU A 307 -21.01 1.74 -3.25
N LEU A 308 -21.49 2.13 -2.09
CA LEU A 308 -22.93 2.37 -1.86
C LEU A 308 -23.31 3.74 -2.42
N VAL A 309 -23.56 3.80 -3.73
CA VAL A 309 -24.01 5.02 -4.42
C VAL A 309 -25.50 5.21 -4.15
N LYS A 310 -25.89 6.31 -3.50
CA LYS A 310 -27.29 6.70 -3.40
C LYS A 310 -27.73 7.26 -4.74
N SER A 311 -28.86 6.77 -5.25
CA SER A 311 -29.38 6.99 -6.62
C SER A 311 -29.62 8.46 -7.04
N PHE A 312 -29.35 9.44 -6.21
CA PHE A 312 -29.54 10.87 -6.49
C PHE A 312 -28.27 11.69 -6.68
N GLN A 313 -27.09 11.11 -6.44
CA GLN A 313 -25.82 11.80 -6.65
C GLN A 313 -24.78 10.81 -7.16
N ARG A 314 -24.69 10.67 -8.46
CA ARG A 314 -23.54 10.05 -9.11
C ARG A 314 -22.34 10.97 -8.89
N LEU A 315 -21.68 10.84 -7.73
CA LEU A 315 -20.39 11.43 -7.50
C LEU A 315 -19.35 10.65 -8.32
N VAL A 316 -19.29 10.94 -9.60
CA VAL A 316 -18.14 10.51 -10.41
C VAL A 316 -16.94 11.25 -9.81
N SER A 317 -16.19 10.58 -8.96
CA SER A 317 -14.93 11.12 -8.50
C SER A 317 -14.02 11.26 -9.73
N PRO A 318 -13.65 12.47 -10.16
CA PRO A 318 -12.77 12.65 -11.32
C PRO A 318 -11.40 12.02 -11.12
N ARG A 319 -11.07 11.66 -9.88
CA ARG A 319 -9.84 10.95 -9.50
C ARG A 319 -9.82 9.48 -9.89
N PHE A 320 -10.94 8.95 -10.40
CA PHE A 320 -11.25 7.58 -10.84
C PHE A 320 -10.64 6.42 -10.04
N PHE A 321 -10.51 6.63 -8.73
CA PHE A 321 -10.30 5.58 -7.71
C PHE A 321 -10.53 6.12 -6.31
#